data_d0281b6e30e3a60ce9e51aed5a4d2891
#
_entry.id   d0281b6e30e3a60ce9e51aed5a4d2891
#
_cell.length_a   1.000
_cell.length_b   1.000
_cell.length_c   1.000
_cell.angle_alpha   90.00
_cell.angle_beta   90.00
_cell.angle_gamma   90.00
#
_symmetry.space_group_name_H-M   'P 1'
#
loop_
_entity.id
_entity.type
_entity.pdbx_description
1 polymer ?
#
loop_
_entity_poly.entity_id
_entity_poly.type
_entity_poly.pdbx_seq_one_letter_code
_entity_poly.pdbx_strand_id
1 'polypeptide(L)'
;HSAEQQLALIGFVGVPVEDRPKSRLAVTDTAADQVRTACVSGWYDDGNFALLHPSSAFATKQWPTENFARTAEYLAEQGIHTVAVASKNEGKVLEDLKRESKVPITTFDDLTLPEITALASKARLFVGNDSGIAHIAAAVGTPTVVIFGSSNRNHWRPWTDAPNEIVFEEFACQPCPGYECKEFGDA
;
A
#
# COMPACT_ATOMS: atom_id res chain seq x y z
N HIS A 1 -17.71 -7.40 1.29
CA HIS A 1 -16.33 -7.10 1.71
C HIS A 1 -15.75 -8.22 2.56
N SER A 2 -14.46 -8.52 2.46
CA SER A 2 -13.81 -9.59 3.25
C SER A 2 -13.96 -9.39 4.75
N ALA A 3 -13.83 -8.18 5.25
CA ALA A 3 -14.04 -7.87 6.67
C ALA A 3 -15.46 -8.21 7.15
N GLU A 4 -16.48 -7.96 6.34
CA GLU A 4 -17.87 -8.30 6.67
C GLU A 4 -18.09 -9.81 6.70
N GLN A 5 -17.43 -10.57 5.81
CA GLN A 5 -17.47 -12.03 5.84
C GLN A 5 -16.82 -12.60 7.10
N GLN A 6 -15.71 -12.02 7.54
CA GLN A 6 -15.08 -12.43 8.81
C GLN A 6 -15.99 -12.13 10.02
N LEU A 7 -16.61 -10.95 10.04
CA LEU A 7 -17.58 -10.61 11.09
C LEU A 7 -18.79 -11.53 11.06
N ALA A 8 -19.32 -11.87 9.87
CA ALA A 8 -20.42 -12.81 9.74
C ALA A 8 -20.04 -14.21 10.24
N LEU A 9 -18.80 -14.66 10.01
CA LEU A 9 -18.30 -15.95 10.52
C LEU A 9 -18.25 -15.96 12.05
N ILE A 10 -17.79 -14.87 12.66
CA ILE A 10 -17.78 -14.71 14.13
C ILE A 10 -19.21 -14.71 14.67
N GLY A 11 -20.14 -14.04 14.02
CA GLY A 11 -21.56 -14.07 14.36
C GLY A 11 -22.17 -15.46 14.28
N PHE A 12 -21.77 -16.25 13.28
CA PHE A 12 -22.25 -17.64 13.10
C PHE A 12 -21.90 -18.55 14.28
N VAL A 13 -20.75 -18.35 14.92
CA VAL A 13 -20.35 -19.09 16.13
C VAL A 13 -20.91 -18.50 17.43
N GLY A 14 -21.87 -17.58 17.35
CA GLY A 14 -22.63 -17.07 18.48
C GLY A 14 -22.05 -15.84 19.19
N VAL A 15 -21.02 -15.22 18.64
CA VAL A 15 -20.51 -13.93 19.16
C VAL A 15 -21.38 -12.81 18.59
N PRO A 16 -22.00 -11.96 19.42
CA PRO A 16 -22.78 -10.82 18.92
C PRO A 16 -21.91 -9.88 18.07
N VAL A 17 -22.38 -9.55 16.86
CA VAL A 17 -21.75 -8.60 15.95
C VAL A 17 -22.70 -7.43 15.77
N GLU A 18 -22.68 -6.51 16.73
CA GLU A 18 -23.50 -5.30 16.71
C GLU A 18 -22.83 -4.18 15.92
N ASP A 19 -21.48 -4.09 16.05
CA ASP A 19 -20.66 -3.08 15.41
C ASP A 19 -19.88 -3.65 14.21
N ARG A 20 -19.56 -2.79 13.26
CA ARG A 20 -18.70 -3.09 12.12
C ARG A 20 -17.45 -2.19 12.14
N PRO A 21 -16.57 -2.38 13.14
CA PRO A 21 -15.40 -1.53 13.32
C PRO A 21 -14.48 -1.59 12.10
N LYS A 22 -13.89 -0.46 11.77
CA LYS A 22 -12.85 -0.40 10.75
C LYS A 22 -11.54 -0.95 11.28
N SER A 23 -10.69 -1.39 10.35
CA SER A 23 -9.35 -1.88 10.69
C SER A 23 -8.55 -0.78 11.37
N ARG A 24 -7.87 -1.11 12.46
CA ARG A 24 -6.98 -0.19 13.19
C ARG A 24 -5.72 -0.92 13.60
N LEU A 25 -4.59 -0.26 13.45
CA LEU A 25 -3.29 -0.70 13.94
C LEU A 25 -2.71 0.35 14.87
N ALA A 26 -2.06 -0.11 15.93
CA ALA A 26 -1.30 0.74 16.83
C ALA A 26 0.17 0.76 16.38
N VAL A 27 0.78 1.93 16.45
CA VAL A 27 2.22 2.11 16.28
C VAL A 27 2.90 1.93 17.63
N THR A 28 3.96 1.13 17.70
CA THR A 28 4.78 1.00 18.90
C THR A 28 5.89 2.05 18.92
N ASP A 29 6.24 2.55 20.11
CA ASP A 29 7.32 3.53 20.26
C ASP A 29 8.65 2.98 19.72
N THR A 30 8.94 1.70 19.98
CA THR A 30 10.14 1.02 19.46
C THR A 30 10.20 1.07 17.93
N ALA A 31 9.12 0.76 17.23
CA ALA A 31 9.10 0.80 15.77
C ALA A 31 9.25 2.24 15.24
N ALA A 32 8.60 3.20 15.88
CA ALA A 32 8.74 4.61 15.54
C ALA A 32 10.19 5.11 15.68
N ASP A 33 10.86 4.73 16.77
CA ASP A 33 12.26 5.12 17.01
C ASP A 33 13.23 4.44 16.04
N GLN A 34 12.99 3.17 15.68
CA GLN A 34 13.79 2.46 14.68
C GLN A 34 13.68 3.13 13.30
N VAL A 35 12.46 3.45 12.86
CA VAL A 35 12.26 4.15 11.58
C VAL A 35 12.88 5.54 11.61
N ARG A 36 12.70 6.30 12.69
CA ARG A 36 13.33 7.63 12.84
C ARG A 36 14.83 7.55 12.70
N THR A 37 15.46 6.52 13.28
CA THR A 37 16.90 6.30 13.19
C THR A 37 17.35 5.93 11.77
N ALA A 38 16.54 5.16 11.05
CA ALA A 38 16.82 4.80 9.65
C ALA A 38 16.63 5.98 8.68
N CYS A 39 15.78 6.94 9.03
CA CYS A 39 15.48 8.12 8.23
C CYS A 39 16.44 9.27 8.56
N VAL A 40 17.57 9.32 7.86
CA VAL A 40 18.69 10.27 8.12
C VAL A 40 18.34 11.75 7.87
N SER A 41 17.26 12.03 7.15
CA SER A 41 16.81 13.39 6.81
C SER A 41 15.45 13.68 7.43
N GLY A 42 15.22 14.86 7.97
CA GLY A 42 14.08 15.26 8.80
C GLY A 42 12.67 15.10 8.22
N TRP A 43 12.54 14.64 6.95
CA TRP A 43 11.24 14.44 6.28
C TRP A 43 10.28 13.50 7.04
N TYR A 44 10.81 12.55 7.83
CA TYR A 44 10.00 11.62 8.61
C TYR A 44 9.25 12.33 9.74
N ASP A 45 9.95 13.18 10.50
CA ASP A 45 9.33 13.91 11.62
C ASP A 45 8.36 14.98 11.14
N ASP A 46 8.63 15.61 10.00
CA ASP A 46 7.75 16.59 9.36
C ASP A 46 6.51 15.97 8.74
N GLY A 47 6.51 14.65 8.51
CA GLY A 47 5.41 13.94 7.85
C GLY A 47 5.15 14.37 6.40
N ASN A 48 6.10 15.08 5.77
CA ASN A 48 5.94 15.61 4.42
C ASN A 48 6.45 14.64 3.35
N PHE A 49 5.96 13.42 3.39
CA PHE A 49 6.32 12.40 2.40
C PHE A 49 5.10 11.55 2.00
N ALA A 50 5.19 10.96 0.83
CA ALA A 50 4.30 9.91 0.36
C ALA A 50 5.01 8.55 0.45
N LEU A 51 4.28 7.55 0.91
CA LEU A 51 4.75 6.17 0.96
C LEU A 51 4.25 5.41 -0.27
N LEU A 52 5.17 4.91 -1.08
CA LEU A 52 4.89 4.07 -2.24
C LEU A 52 5.11 2.59 -1.93
N HIS A 53 4.23 1.73 -2.45
CA HIS A 53 4.44 0.29 -2.47
C HIS A 53 4.17 -0.26 -3.88
N PRO A 54 5.22 -0.33 -4.72
CA PRO A 54 5.08 -0.69 -6.13
C PRO A 54 4.96 -2.20 -6.37
N SER A 55 5.09 -3.02 -5.32
CA SER A 55 5.00 -4.47 -5.41
C SER A 55 3.61 -5.01 -5.07
N SER A 56 3.35 -6.23 -5.51
CA SER A 56 2.21 -7.04 -5.13
C SER A 56 2.55 -8.52 -5.33
N ALA A 57 1.85 -9.41 -4.63
CA ALA A 57 2.08 -10.85 -4.69
C ALA A 57 1.91 -11.47 -6.09
N PHE A 58 1.12 -10.83 -6.97
CA PHE A 58 0.84 -11.32 -8.31
C PHE A 58 1.10 -10.26 -9.36
N ALA A 59 1.75 -10.63 -10.47
CA ALA A 59 2.05 -9.73 -11.58
C ALA A 59 0.78 -9.03 -12.14
N THR A 60 -0.33 -9.76 -12.22
CA THR A 60 -1.63 -9.23 -12.67
C THR A 60 -2.23 -8.13 -11.79
N LYS A 61 -1.67 -7.90 -10.61
CA LYS A 61 -2.06 -6.82 -9.69
C LYS A 61 -1.07 -5.66 -9.70
N GLN A 62 0.09 -5.83 -10.34
CA GLN A 62 1.14 -4.83 -10.32
C GLN A 62 0.92 -3.77 -11.40
N TRP A 63 0.89 -2.53 -10.99
CA TRP A 63 0.97 -1.39 -11.89
C TRP A 63 2.42 -1.20 -12.34
N PRO A 64 2.70 -0.87 -13.61
CA PRO A 64 4.07 -0.72 -14.09
C PRO A 64 4.90 0.26 -13.26
N THR A 65 6.13 -0.10 -12.98
CA THR A 65 7.06 0.66 -12.12
C THR A 65 7.30 2.07 -12.66
N GLU A 66 7.33 2.25 -13.98
CA GLU A 66 7.47 3.55 -14.64
C GLU A 66 6.34 4.53 -14.26
N ASN A 67 5.14 4.04 -13.99
CA ASN A 67 4.03 4.87 -13.58
C ASN A 67 4.16 5.31 -12.11
N PHE A 68 4.73 4.46 -11.25
CA PHE A 68 5.13 4.86 -9.90
C PHE A 68 6.25 5.91 -9.93
N ALA A 69 7.20 5.80 -10.88
CA ALA A 69 8.24 6.80 -11.08
C ALA A 69 7.63 8.16 -11.47
N ARG A 70 6.70 8.18 -12.41
CA ARG A 70 5.95 9.40 -12.79
C ARG A 70 5.13 9.96 -11.62
N THR A 71 4.57 9.09 -10.78
CA THR A 71 3.88 9.52 -9.55
C THR A 71 4.84 10.20 -8.59
N ALA A 72 6.05 9.66 -8.42
CA ALA A 72 7.09 10.27 -7.60
C ALA A 72 7.54 11.64 -8.15
N GLU A 73 7.68 11.76 -9.47
CA GLU A 73 8.00 13.03 -10.14
C GLU A 73 6.91 14.10 -9.88
N TYR A 74 5.64 13.73 -10.03
CA TYR A 74 4.52 14.61 -9.71
C TYR A 74 4.49 15.03 -8.24
N LEU A 75 4.71 14.10 -7.31
CA LEU A 75 4.77 14.40 -5.87
C LEU A 75 5.92 15.34 -5.53
N ALA A 76 7.07 15.18 -6.16
CA ALA A 76 8.23 16.06 -6.00
C ALA A 76 7.93 17.50 -6.47
N GLU A 77 7.18 17.68 -7.58
CA GLU A 77 6.70 19.00 -8.03
C GLU A 77 5.80 19.68 -6.99
N GLN A 78 5.10 18.89 -6.17
CA GLN A 78 4.28 19.38 -5.05
C GLN A 78 5.09 19.56 -3.74
N GLY A 79 6.41 19.38 -3.80
CA GLY A 79 7.28 19.46 -2.62
C GLY A 79 7.12 18.30 -1.63
N ILE A 80 6.56 17.16 -2.06
CA ILE A 80 6.35 15.97 -1.25
C ILE A 80 7.49 14.98 -1.52
N HIS A 81 8.21 14.59 -0.46
CA HIS A 81 9.25 13.57 -0.56
C HIS A 81 8.65 12.19 -0.85
N THR A 82 9.34 11.36 -1.60
CA THR A 82 8.87 10.01 -1.92
C THR A 82 9.71 8.97 -1.22
N VAL A 83 9.03 8.08 -0.51
CA VAL A 83 9.61 6.90 0.14
C VAL A 83 8.94 5.66 -0.44
N ALA A 84 9.71 4.66 -0.85
CA ALA A 84 9.17 3.41 -1.36
C ALA A 84 9.63 2.23 -0.52
N VAL A 85 8.73 1.28 -0.30
CA VAL A 85 9.00 0.06 0.47
C VAL A 85 8.67 -1.18 -0.35
N ALA A 86 9.45 -2.24 -0.15
CA ALA A 86 9.19 -3.59 -0.67
C ALA A 86 9.81 -4.61 0.30
N SER A 87 9.57 -5.89 0.09
CA SER A 87 10.31 -6.94 0.79
C SER A 87 11.69 -7.18 0.15
N LYS A 88 12.61 -7.81 0.89
CA LYS A 88 13.94 -8.20 0.35
C LYS A 88 13.87 -8.97 -0.96
N ASN A 89 12.87 -9.84 -1.10
CA ASN A 89 12.69 -10.63 -2.31
C ASN A 89 12.21 -9.80 -3.50
N GLU A 90 11.70 -8.60 -3.24
CA GLU A 90 11.16 -7.67 -4.23
C GLU A 90 12.08 -6.44 -4.44
N GLY A 91 13.29 -6.46 -3.88
CA GLY A 91 14.24 -5.34 -3.97
C GLY A 91 14.51 -4.86 -5.39
N LYS A 92 14.44 -5.76 -6.38
CA LYS A 92 14.55 -5.40 -7.80
C LYS A 92 13.51 -4.36 -8.24
N VAL A 93 12.29 -4.41 -7.74
CA VAL A 93 11.25 -3.43 -8.07
C VAL A 93 11.65 -2.03 -7.60
N LEU A 94 12.31 -1.93 -6.44
CA LEU A 94 12.83 -0.64 -5.93
C LEU A 94 14.02 -0.13 -6.74
N GLU A 95 14.89 -1.01 -7.23
CA GLU A 95 15.99 -0.64 -8.13
C GLU A 95 15.45 -0.14 -9.47
N ASP A 96 14.48 -0.84 -10.05
CA ASP A 96 13.81 -0.44 -11.28
C ASP A 96 13.10 0.91 -11.10
N LEU A 97 12.39 1.12 -10.00
CA LEU A 97 11.74 2.39 -9.65
C LEU A 97 12.76 3.56 -9.59
N LYS A 98 13.90 3.35 -8.92
CA LYS A 98 14.97 4.37 -8.85
C LYS A 98 15.56 4.68 -10.22
N ARG A 99 15.74 3.66 -11.06
CA ARG A 99 16.30 3.83 -12.40
C ARG A 99 15.37 4.62 -13.31
N GLU A 100 14.06 4.40 -13.18
CA GLU A 100 13.03 5.01 -14.03
C GLU A 100 12.67 6.43 -13.59
N SER A 101 12.86 6.75 -12.31
CA SER A 101 12.52 8.05 -11.75
C SER A 101 13.60 9.11 -12.04
N LYS A 102 13.16 10.32 -12.43
CA LYS A 102 14.02 11.50 -12.59
C LYS A 102 14.25 12.26 -11.28
N VAL A 103 13.58 11.86 -10.20
CA VAL A 103 13.69 12.48 -8.89
C VAL A 103 14.20 11.47 -7.85
N PRO A 104 14.85 11.93 -6.77
CA PRO A 104 15.31 11.05 -5.72
C PRO A 104 14.13 10.34 -5.01
N ILE A 105 14.27 9.02 -4.80
CA ILE A 105 13.33 8.21 -4.02
C ILE A 105 14.13 7.51 -2.93
N THR A 106 13.72 7.68 -1.67
CA THR A 106 14.25 6.90 -0.55
C THR A 106 13.60 5.51 -0.56
N THR A 107 14.37 4.46 -0.45
CA THR A 107 13.84 3.09 -0.51
C THR A 107 14.28 2.25 0.67
N PHE A 108 13.39 1.37 1.13
CA PHE A 108 13.66 0.37 2.15
C PHE A 108 13.12 -1.00 1.70
N ASP A 109 13.95 -2.03 1.80
CA ASP A 109 13.58 -3.42 1.48
C ASP A 109 13.72 -4.37 2.68
N ASP A 110 14.08 -3.83 3.84
CA ASP A 110 14.39 -4.58 5.06
C ASP A 110 13.56 -4.18 6.29
N LEU A 111 12.60 -3.25 6.13
CA LEU A 111 11.73 -2.85 7.22
C LEU A 111 10.80 -3.99 7.62
N THR A 112 10.62 -4.18 8.91
CA THR A 112 9.61 -5.07 9.49
C THR A 112 8.19 -4.47 9.35
N LEU A 113 7.15 -5.29 9.48
CA LEU A 113 5.76 -4.79 9.43
C LEU A 113 5.46 -3.72 10.50
N PRO A 114 5.94 -3.82 11.77
CA PRO A 114 5.83 -2.73 12.74
C PRO A 114 6.48 -1.42 12.28
N GLU A 115 7.67 -1.49 11.68
CA GLU A 115 8.37 -0.31 11.14
C GLU A 115 7.63 0.28 9.94
N ILE A 116 7.12 -0.54 9.02
CA ILE A 116 6.27 -0.09 7.92
C ILE A 116 4.98 0.56 8.47
N THR A 117 4.41 0.02 9.54
CA THR A 117 3.24 0.60 10.22
C THR A 117 3.55 1.98 10.78
N ALA A 118 4.73 2.13 11.43
CA ALA A 118 5.20 3.41 11.94
C ALA A 118 5.47 4.42 10.81
N LEU A 119 6.13 3.97 9.73
CA LEU A 119 6.38 4.79 8.55
C LEU A 119 5.06 5.27 7.91
N ALA A 120 4.12 4.35 7.68
CA ALA A 120 2.82 4.66 7.10
C ALA A 120 2.04 5.67 7.94
N SER A 121 2.06 5.55 9.28
CA SER A 121 1.33 6.45 10.18
C SER A 121 1.76 7.91 10.10
N LYS A 122 2.97 8.18 9.62
CA LYS A 122 3.53 9.51 9.42
C LYS A 122 3.39 10.01 7.98
N ALA A 123 3.13 9.13 7.04
CA ALA A 123 3.01 9.50 5.64
C ALA A 123 1.78 10.39 5.41
N ARG A 124 1.95 11.42 4.60
CA ARG A 124 0.87 12.29 4.14
C ARG A 124 -0.10 11.57 3.20
N LEU A 125 0.42 10.58 2.47
CA LEU A 125 -0.30 9.81 1.47
C LEU A 125 0.38 8.44 1.29
N PHE A 126 -0.42 7.41 1.09
CA PHE A 126 0.02 6.12 0.58
C PHE A 126 -0.45 5.96 -0.88
N VAL A 127 0.44 5.49 -1.76
CA VAL A 127 0.08 5.06 -3.13
C VAL A 127 0.68 3.67 -3.37
N GLY A 128 -0.14 2.72 -3.76
CA GLY A 128 0.36 1.36 -4.00
C GLY A 128 -0.64 0.44 -4.66
N ASN A 129 -0.16 -0.74 -5.02
CA ASN A 129 -1.01 -1.80 -5.53
C ASN A 129 -1.88 -2.41 -4.41
N ASP A 130 -2.93 -3.14 -4.81
CA ASP A 130 -3.71 -3.99 -3.89
C ASP A 130 -2.81 -5.02 -3.21
N SER A 131 -2.45 -4.73 -1.95
CA SER A 131 -1.48 -5.47 -1.15
C SER A 131 -1.75 -5.33 0.35
N GLY A 132 -1.09 -6.17 1.16
CA GLY A 132 -1.16 -6.06 2.62
C GLY A 132 -0.71 -4.70 3.17
N ILE A 133 0.26 -4.06 2.51
CA ILE A 133 0.77 -2.74 2.92
C ILE A 133 -0.29 -1.63 2.74
N ALA A 134 -1.13 -1.71 1.71
CA ALA A 134 -2.26 -0.80 1.53
C ALA A 134 -3.24 -0.88 2.71
N HIS A 135 -3.49 -2.09 3.23
CA HIS A 135 -4.34 -2.28 4.40
C HIS A 135 -3.67 -1.76 5.69
N ILE A 136 -2.36 -1.91 5.83
CA ILE A 136 -1.59 -1.33 6.95
C ILE A 136 -1.72 0.19 6.95
N ALA A 137 -1.45 0.85 5.82
CA ALA A 137 -1.56 2.29 5.69
C ALA A 137 -2.99 2.78 6.03
N ALA A 138 -4.00 2.12 5.50
CA ALA A 138 -5.40 2.43 5.81
C ALA A 138 -5.75 2.24 7.29
N ALA A 139 -5.22 1.20 7.94
CA ALA A 139 -5.50 0.87 9.34
C ALA A 139 -4.84 1.83 10.35
N VAL A 140 -3.78 2.55 9.96
CA VAL A 140 -3.20 3.64 10.75
C VAL A 140 -3.79 5.01 10.42
N GLY A 141 -4.79 5.06 9.52
CA GLY A 141 -5.50 6.28 9.18
C GLY A 141 -4.86 7.15 8.09
N THR A 142 -3.83 6.64 7.41
CA THR A 142 -3.19 7.36 6.31
C THR A 142 -4.13 7.45 5.11
N PRO A 143 -4.28 8.61 4.46
CA PRO A 143 -4.96 8.70 3.17
C PRO A 143 -4.33 7.74 2.15
N THR A 144 -5.13 6.98 1.40
CA THR A 144 -4.62 5.95 0.49
C THR A 144 -5.16 6.13 -0.93
N VAL A 145 -4.28 5.88 -1.90
CA VAL A 145 -4.64 5.61 -3.30
C VAL A 145 -4.20 4.19 -3.60
N VAL A 146 -5.14 3.30 -3.89
CA VAL A 146 -4.87 1.88 -4.12
C VAL A 146 -5.23 1.50 -5.56
N ILE A 147 -4.23 0.99 -6.28
CA ILE A 147 -4.37 0.59 -7.67
C ILE A 147 -4.75 -0.89 -7.71
N PHE A 148 -5.89 -1.16 -8.35
CA PHE A 148 -6.43 -2.50 -8.50
C PHE A 148 -6.24 -3.00 -9.93
N GLY A 149 -5.58 -4.15 -10.06
CA GLY A 149 -5.53 -4.92 -11.29
C GLY A 149 -6.59 -6.02 -11.31
N SER A 150 -6.16 -7.28 -11.28
CA SER A 150 -7.01 -8.45 -11.46
C SER A 150 -7.97 -8.78 -10.32
N SER A 151 -7.76 -8.25 -9.13
CA SER A 151 -8.53 -8.63 -7.94
C SER A 151 -9.89 -7.94 -7.82
N ASN A 152 -10.77 -8.52 -7.02
CA ASN A 152 -12.10 -7.98 -6.76
C ASN A 152 -12.01 -6.79 -5.78
N ARG A 153 -12.08 -5.56 -6.30
CA ARG A 153 -12.02 -4.31 -5.53
C ARG A 153 -13.12 -4.18 -4.47
N ASN A 154 -14.32 -4.70 -4.72
CA ASN A 154 -15.41 -4.65 -3.75
C ASN A 154 -15.15 -5.56 -2.55
N HIS A 155 -14.37 -6.61 -2.74
CA HIS A 155 -14.02 -7.57 -1.72
C HIS A 155 -12.78 -7.17 -0.93
N TRP A 156 -11.76 -6.60 -1.62
CA TRP A 156 -10.43 -6.39 -1.06
C TRP A 156 -10.02 -4.93 -0.83
N ARG A 157 -10.86 -3.94 -1.16
CA ARG A 157 -10.50 -2.54 -0.86
C ARG A 157 -10.22 -2.33 0.63
N PRO A 158 -9.43 -1.32 1.03
CA PRO A 158 -9.18 -1.02 2.44
C PRO A 158 -10.46 -0.83 3.25
N TRP A 159 -10.49 -1.41 4.45
CA TRP A 159 -11.62 -1.28 5.38
C TRP A 159 -11.32 -0.18 6.39
N THR A 160 -11.55 1.07 5.99
CA THR A 160 -11.16 2.28 6.73
C THR A 160 -12.19 3.39 6.58
N ASP A 161 -12.19 4.34 7.53
CA ASP A 161 -12.90 5.61 7.45
C ASP A 161 -11.97 6.75 6.99
N ALA A 162 -10.65 6.50 6.88
CA ALA A 162 -9.71 7.46 6.31
C ALA A 162 -10.00 7.70 4.82
N PRO A 163 -9.63 8.86 4.27
CA PRO A 163 -9.73 9.09 2.83
C PRO A 163 -9.06 7.98 2.04
N ASN A 164 -9.80 7.34 1.15
CA ASN A 164 -9.24 6.31 0.29
C ASN A 164 -9.83 6.38 -1.11
N GLU A 165 -8.96 6.29 -2.11
CA GLU A 165 -9.32 6.28 -3.52
C GLU A 165 -8.91 4.94 -4.11
N ILE A 166 -9.78 4.35 -4.91
CA ILE A 166 -9.54 3.10 -5.63
C ILE A 166 -9.42 3.41 -7.11
N VAL A 167 -8.22 3.20 -7.64
CA VAL A 167 -7.91 3.39 -9.07
C VAL A 167 -7.91 2.04 -9.77
N PHE A 168 -8.64 1.92 -10.85
CA PHE A 168 -8.75 0.69 -11.63
C PHE A 168 -9.19 1.00 -13.05
N GLU A 169 -8.96 0.06 -13.94
CA GLU A 169 -9.53 0.03 -15.27
C GLU A 169 -10.46 -1.18 -15.39
N GLU A 170 -11.62 -1.01 -16.05
CA GLU A 170 -12.61 -2.07 -16.18
C GLU A 170 -12.33 -2.94 -17.41
N PHE A 171 -12.19 -4.24 -17.19
CA PHE A 171 -12.11 -5.25 -18.23
C PHE A 171 -13.21 -6.27 -18.04
N ALA A 172 -13.77 -6.77 -19.15
CA ALA A 172 -14.85 -7.76 -19.13
C ALA A 172 -14.47 -9.08 -18.41
N CYS A 173 -13.17 -9.37 -18.31
CA CYS A 173 -12.64 -10.55 -17.62
C CYS A 173 -12.44 -10.37 -16.12
N GLN A 174 -12.70 -9.19 -15.56
CA GLN A 174 -12.50 -8.93 -14.11
C GLN A 174 -13.78 -9.22 -13.30
N PRO A 175 -13.64 -9.67 -12.04
CA PRO A 175 -12.40 -10.05 -11.37
C PRO A 175 -11.85 -11.38 -11.90
N CYS A 176 -10.52 -11.46 -12.05
CA CYS A 176 -9.89 -12.66 -12.56
C CYS A 176 -9.93 -13.79 -11.52
N PRO A 177 -10.24 -15.03 -11.92
CA PRO A 177 -10.30 -16.17 -11.00
C PRO A 177 -8.93 -16.76 -10.66
N GLY A 178 -7.85 -16.32 -11.31
CA GLY A 178 -6.50 -16.88 -11.21
C GLY A 178 -5.40 -15.84 -11.02
N TYR A 179 -4.18 -16.35 -10.91
CA TYR A 179 -2.97 -15.55 -10.67
C TYR A 179 -2.23 -15.18 -11.96
N GLU A 180 -2.63 -15.78 -13.08
CA GLU A 180 -2.10 -15.56 -14.41
C GLU A 180 -3.17 -14.97 -15.32
N CYS A 181 -2.77 -14.06 -16.19
CA CYS A 181 -3.68 -13.49 -17.16
C CYS A 181 -3.91 -14.48 -18.32
N LYS A 182 -5.17 -14.86 -18.55
CA LYS A 182 -5.54 -15.77 -19.66
C LYS A 182 -5.91 -15.04 -20.94
N GLU A 183 -6.24 -13.76 -20.83
CA GLU A 183 -6.73 -12.96 -21.96
C GLU A 183 -5.61 -12.20 -22.67
N PHE A 184 -4.62 -11.72 -21.91
CA PHE A 184 -3.56 -10.84 -22.44
C PHE A 184 -2.16 -11.47 -22.38
N GLY A 185 -2.03 -12.72 -21.93
CA GLY A 185 -0.74 -13.38 -21.76
C GLY A 185 0.06 -12.84 -20.57
N ASP A 186 1.33 -13.17 -20.54
CA ASP A 186 2.26 -12.64 -19.54
C ASP A 186 2.52 -11.15 -19.85
N ALA A 187 1.95 -10.28 -19.03
CA ALA A 187 2.13 -8.84 -19.11
C ALA A 187 3.40 -8.41 -18.37
#